data_f6199d59a54f4cd2b650952c0ef7edd2
#
_entry.id   f6199d59a54f4cd2b650952c0ef7edd2
#
_cell.length_a   1.000
_cell.length_b   1.000
_cell.length_c   1.000
_cell.angle_alpha   90.00
_cell.angle_beta   90.00
_cell.angle_gamma   90.00
#
_symmetry.space_group_name_H-M   'P 1'
#
loop_
_entity.id
_entity.type
_entity.pdbx_description
1 polymer ?
#
loop_
_entity_poly.entity_id
_entity_poly.type
_entity_poly.pdbx_seq_one_letter_code
_entity_poly.pdbx_strand_id
1 'polypeptide(L)'
;AVRTSHYPNQSLWYDLCDEYGLYVIDEANIESHGTWQKIGEVRPDHVVPDGKSEWLGTVIDRAKSMVERDKNHPSIIIWSCGNESYGGENLYKMSEYFRERDNTRLVHYEGIFRDRRFNDTSDMESRMYAKVYEIEEYLNNNPDKPFVHCEYTHAMGNSNGGMHKYTELENKYPMYQGGFIWDYIDQGIMTKDRYGKEYLAFGGDFGDRPTDY
;
A
#
# COMPACT_ATOMS: atom_id res chain seq x y z
N ALA A 1 4.79 11.63 5.50
CA ALA A 1 3.89 11.18 4.43
C ALA A 1 2.93 10.12 4.94
N VAL A 2 1.79 9.98 4.29
CA VAL A 2 0.77 8.97 4.59
C VAL A 2 0.35 8.30 3.29
N ARG A 3 0.16 6.98 3.32
CA ARG A 3 -0.53 6.21 2.28
C ARG A 3 -1.96 5.95 2.75
N THR A 4 -2.95 6.21 1.88
CA THR A 4 -4.38 6.07 2.24
C THR A 4 -4.87 4.63 2.19
N SER A 5 -4.06 3.68 2.64
CA SER A 5 -4.36 2.24 2.55
C SER A 5 -5.75 1.90 3.12
N HIS A 6 -6.66 1.25 2.34
CA HIS A 6 -6.46 0.81 0.95
C HIS A 6 -7.57 1.39 0.09
N TYR A 7 -7.91 2.65 0.29
CA TYR A 7 -8.99 3.38 -0.39
C TYR A 7 -8.89 4.88 -0.10
N PRO A 8 -9.46 5.73 -0.97
CA PRO A 8 -9.47 7.17 -0.73
C PRO A 8 -10.21 7.54 0.57
N ASN A 9 -9.63 8.47 1.32
CA ASN A 9 -10.22 9.00 2.54
C ASN A 9 -11.35 10.01 2.26
N GLN A 10 -12.00 10.53 3.32
CA GLN A 10 -12.96 11.63 3.20
C GLN A 10 -12.27 12.92 2.75
N SER A 11 -13.00 13.79 2.05
CA SER A 11 -12.41 15.03 1.46
C SER A 11 -11.74 15.92 2.48
N LEU A 12 -12.33 16.13 3.65
CA LEU A 12 -11.75 16.95 4.72
C LEU A 12 -10.34 16.48 5.13
N TRP A 13 -10.06 15.20 5.03
CA TRP A 13 -8.74 14.66 5.36
C TRP A 13 -7.66 15.19 4.41
N TYR A 14 -7.96 15.30 3.13
CA TYR A 14 -7.04 15.88 2.14
C TYR A 14 -6.86 17.40 2.35
N ASP A 15 -7.94 18.13 2.68
CA ASP A 15 -7.85 19.53 3.05
C ASP A 15 -6.89 19.74 4.24
N LEU A 16 -6.96 18.87 5.24
CA LEU A 16 -6.03 18.90 6.39
C LEU A 16 -4.59 18.54 5.98
N CYS A 17 -4.41 17.57 5.10
CA CYS A 17 -3.08 17.23 4.58
C CYS A 17 -2.47 18.42 3.81
N ASP A 18 -3.26 19.13 3.03
CA ASP A 18 -2.83 20.36 2.34
C ASP A 18 -2.44 21.44 3.33
N GLU A 19 -3.26 21.68 4.36
CA GLU A 19 -3.03 22.72 5.37
C GLU A 19 -1.77 22.43 6.21
N TYR A 20 -1.59 21.16 6.65
CA TYR A 20 -0.48 20.78 7.50
C TYR A 20 0.78 20.33 6.74
N GLY A 21 0.74 20.32 5.41
CA GLY A 21 1.90 19.94 4.59
C GLY A 21 2.26 18.46 4.69
N LEU A 22 1.28 17.58 4.79
CA LEU A 22 1.46 16.13 4.83
C LEU A 22 1.41 15.55 3.41
N TYR A 23 2.50 15.01 2.92
CA TYR A 23 2.50 14.30 1.62
C TYR A 23 1.66 13.04 1.67
N VAL A 24 0.96 12.77 0.56
CA VAL A 24 -0.01 11.68 0.44
C VAL A 24 0.31 10.80 -0.76
N ILE A 25 0.27 9.49 -0.54
CA ILE A 25 0.03 8.50 -1.58
C ILE A 25 -1.46 8.17 -1.54
N ASP A 26 -2.20 8.63 -2.55
CA ASP A 26 -3.64 8.38 -2.64
C ASP A 26 -3.92 7.07 -3.36
N GLU A 27 -4.63 6.16 -2.70
CA GLU A 27 -4.77 4.79 -3.15
C GLU A 27 -6.20 4.46 -3.55
N ALA A 28 -6.33 3.89 -4.75
CA ALA A 28 -7.60 3.43 -5.27
C ALA A 28 -8.07 2.15 -4.56
N ASN A 29 -9.38 2.06 -4.38
CA ASN A 29 -10.02 0.92 -3.72
C ASN A 29 -10.01 -0.33 -4.63
N ILE A 30 -8.84 -0.96 -4.74
CA ILE A 30 -8.64 -2.26 -5.38
C ILE A 30 -7.89 -3.17 -4.40
N GLU A 31 -8.53 -4.25 -4.00
CA GLU A 31 -7.99 -5.26 -3.09
C GLU A 31 -8.59 -6.62 -3.45
N SER A 32 -7.75 -7.62 -3.71
CA SER A 32 -8.22 -8.96 -4.09
C SER A 32 -7.39 -10.10 -3.52
N HIS A 33 -6.66 -9.85 -2.43
CA HIS A 33 -5.72 -10.77 -1.79
C HIS A 33 -6.27 -12.19 -1.63
N GLY A 34 -7.48 -12.33 -1.09
CA GLY A 34 -8.11 -13.63 -0.85
C GLY A 34 -8.42 -14.46 -2.10
N THR A 35 -8.29 -13.92 -3.31
CA THR A 35 -8.49 -14.69 -4.54
C THR A 35 -7.27 -15.50 -4.93
N TRP A 36 -6.08 -14.95 -4.75
CA TRP A 36 -4.82 -15.53 -5.23
C TRP A 36 -3.91 -16.05 -4.11
N GLN A 37 -4.13 -15.64 -2.87
CA GLN A 37 -3.42 -16.17 -1.71
C GLN A 37 -4.41 -16.84 -0.76
N LYS A 38 -4.23 -18.13 -0.52
CA LYS A 38 -4.94 -18.94 0.47
C LYS A 38 -3.92 -19.54 1.42
N ILE A 39 -4.38 -20.06 2.54
CA ILE A 39 -3.51 -20.61 3.60
C ILE A 39 -2.37 -21.46 3.00
N GLY A 40 -1.15 -20.94 3.08
CA GLY A 40 0.07 -21.60 2.64
C GLY A 40 0.28 -21.72 1.13
N GLU A 41 -0.58 -21.12 0.28
CA GLU A 41 -0.49 -21.29 -1.18
C GLU A 41 -0.75 -20.00 -1.94
N VAL A 42 0.12 -19.71 -2.92
CA VAL A 42 -0.07 -18.62 -3.90
C VAL A 42 -0.65 -19.21 -5.18
N ARG A 43 -1.79 -18.67 -5.65
CA ARG A 43 -2.56 -19.15 -6.79
C ARG A 43 -2.65 -18.08 -7.89
N PRO A 44 -1.61 -17.93 -8.75
CA PRO A 44 -1.61 -16.92 -9.82
C PRO A 44 -2.75 -17.11 -10.84
N ASP A 45 -3.23 -18.32 -10.99
CA ASP A 45 -4.38 -18.68 -11.86
C ASP A 45 -5.73 -18.17 -11.35
N HIS A 46 -5.79 -17.73 -10.08
CA HIS A 46 -7.00 -17.20 -9.45
C HIS A 46 -6.98 -15.68 -9.27
N VAL A 47 -5.99 -15.00 -9.81
CA VAL A 47 -5.87 -13.53 -9.70
C VAL A 47 -7.08 -12.81 -10.29
N VAL A 48 -7.52 -11.79 -9.58
CA VAL A 48 -8.53 -10.80 -9.98
C VAL A 48 -7.98 -9.43 -9.59
N PRO A 49 -8.07 -8.41 -10.46
CA PRO A 49 -8.72 -8.37 -11.78
C PRO A 49 -7.87 -8.95 -12.94
N ASP A 50 -6.55 -9.16 -12.77
CA ASP A 50 -5.62 -9.64 -13.80
C ASP A 50 -5.88 -8.99 -15.18
N GLY A 51 -5.96 -9.77 -16.27
CA GLY A 51 -6.36 -9.33 -17.61
C GLY A 51 -7.83 -9.62 -17.96
N LYS A 52 -8.67 -9.88 -16.96
CA LYS A 52 -10.09 -10.23 -17.18
C LYS A 52 -10.90 -9.01 -17.60
N SER A 53 -11.41 -9.04 -18.84
CA SER A 53 -12.09 -7.89 -19.48
C SER A 53 -13.33 -7.40 -18.72
N GLU A 54 -14.02 -8.28 -18.03
CA GLU A 54 -15.22 -7.95 -17.23
C GLU A 54 -14.90 -7.04 -16.02
N TRP A 55 -13.65 -7.00 -15.56
CA TRP A 55 -13.21 -6.16 -14.45
C TRP A 55 -12.66 -4.80 -14.87
N LEU A 56 -12.21 -4.66 -16.13
CA LEU A 56 -11.54 -3.43 -16.58
C LEU A 56 -12.38 -2.18 -16.34
N GLY A 57 -13.67 -2.22 -16.67
CA GLY A 57 -14.56 -1.08 -16.45
C GLY A 57 -14.60 -0.62 -15.00
N THR A 58 -14.68 -1.55 -14.05
CA THR A 58 -14.68 -1.26 -12.62
C THR A 58 -13.33 -0.71 -12.14
N VAL A 59 -12.22 -1.28 -12.62
CA VAL A 59 -10.88 -0.83 -12.26
C VAL A 59 -10.64 0.62 -12.72
N ILE A 60 -11.00 0.93 -13.95
CA ILE A 60 -10.88 2.30 -14.49
C ILE A 60 -11.84 3.28 -13.80
N ASP A 61 -13.05 2.85 -13.46
CA ASP A 61 -14.01 3.69 -12.72
C ASP A 61 -13.47 4.09 -11.33
N ARG A 62 -12.80 3.16 -10.62
CA ARG A 62 -12.14 3.44 -9.34
C ARG A 62 -11.05 4.49 -9.48
N ALA A 63 -10.18 4.33 -10.49
CA ALA A 63 -9.14 5.31 -10.79
C ALA A 63 -9.72 6.68 -11.13
N LYS A 64 -10.72 6.71 -11.99
CA LYS A 64 -11.40 7.93 -12.42
C LYS A 64 -12.06 8.66 -11.24
N SER A 65 -12.80 7.95 -10.43
CA SER A 65 -13.50 8.53 -9.29
C SER A 65 -12.54 9.15 -8.29
N MET A 66 -11.40 8.51 -8.00
CA MET A 66 -10.36 9.03 -7.13
C MET A 66 -9.71 10.28 -7.73
N VAL A 67 -9.15 10.18 -8.93
CA VAL A 67 -8.42 11.29 -9.55
C VAL A 67 -9.32 12.52 -9.76
N GLU A 68 -10.54 12.35 -10.28
CA GLU A 68 -11.43 13.50 -10.54
C GLU A 68 -11.87 14.19 -9.26
N ARG A 69 -11.97 13.48 -8.15
CA ARG A 69 -12.25 14.06 -6.84
C ARG A 69 -11.04 14.80 -6.26
N ASP A 70 -9.85 14.16 -6.33
CA ASP A 70 -8.72 14.51 -5.46
C ASP A 70 -7.57 15.23 -6.17
N LYS A 71 -7.58 15.34 -7.50
CA LYS A 71 -6.49 15.93 -8.33
C LYS A 71 -6.06 17.35 -7.94
N ASN A 72 -6.91 18.11 -7.27
CA ASN A 72 -6.62 19.49 -6.88
C ASN A 72 -5.92 19.61 -5.51
N HIS A 73 -5.66 18.50 -4.82
CA HIS A 73 -4.94 18.49 -3.55
C HIS A 73 -3.41 18.44 -3.79
N PRO A 74 -2.67 19.52 -3.47
CA PRO A 74 -1.21 19.55 -3.65
C PRO A 74 -0.46 18.59 -2.73
N SER A 75 -1.05 18.16 -1.63
CA SER A 75 -0.50 17.16 -0.74
C SER A 75 -0.32 15.80 -1.40
N ILE A 76 -1.15 15.45 -2.38
CA ILE A 76 -1.04 14.19 -3.13
C ILE A 76 0.15 14.28 -4.09
N ILE A 77 1.12 13.40 -3.91
CA ILE A 77 2.33 13.35 -4.73
C ILE A 77 2.43 12.08 -5.57
N ILE A 78 1.66 11.05 -5.23
CA ILE A 78 1.66 9.74 -5.90
C ILE A 78 0.22 9.22 -5.97
N TRP A 79 -0.17 8.68 -7.14
CA TRP A 79 -1.37 7.88 -7.33
C TRP A 79 -1.04 6.40 -7.17
N SER A 80 -1.81 5.66 -6.37
CA SER A 80 -1.62 4.23 -6.16
C SER A 80 -2.76 3.41 -6.76
N CYS A 81 -2.40 2.34 -7.49
CA CYS A 81 -3.36 1.48 -8.18
C CYS A 81 -4.17 0.59 -7.24
N GLY A 82 -3.78 0.47 -5.99
CA GLY A 82 -4.45 -0.40 -5.01
C GLY A 82 -3.47 -1.27 -4.25
N ASN A 83 -4.01 -2.29 -3.61
CA ASN A 83 -3.31 -3.16 -2.69
C ASN A 83 -3.51 -4.63 -3.04
N GLU A 84 -2.51 -5.45 -2.79
CA GLU A 84 -2.52 -6.92 -2.78
C GLU A 84 -3.42 -7.59 -3.84
N SER A 85 -3.38 -7.07 -5.07
CA SER A 85 -4.13 -7.62 -6.22
C SER A 85 -3.21 -8.33 -7.22
N TYR A 86 -2.08 -8.84 -6.76
CA TYR A 86 -1.05 -9.58 -7.49
C TYR A 86 -0.39 -8.77 -8.61
N GLY A 87 -1.11 -8.47 -9.70
CA GLY A 87 -0.68 -7.74 -10.89
C GLY A 87 -1.66 -7.91 -12.04
N GLY A 88 -1.17 -7.76 -13.27
CA GLY A 88 -1.93 -8.02 -14.46
C GLY A 88 -2.27 -6.78 -15.31
N GLU A 89 -2.84 -7.04 -16.49
CA GLU A 89 -3.08 -6.03 -17.52
C GLU A 89 -4.05 -4.93 -17.06
N ASN A 90 -5.06 -5.26 -16.27
CA ASN A 90 -6.04 -4.27 -15.84
C ASN A 90 -5.43 -3.21 -14.91
N LEU A 91 -4.51 -3.59 -14.02
CA LEU A 91 -3.77 -2.64 -13.17
C LEU A 91 -2.77 -1.82 -14.01
N TYR A 92 -2.16 -2.43 -15.02
CA TYR A 92 -1.33 -1.69 -15.96
C TYR A 92 -2.14 -0.62 -16.71
N LYS A 93 -3.30 -0.97 -17.25
CA LYS A 93 -4.21 0.01 -17.88
C LYS A 93 -4.69 1.10 -16.92
N MET A 94 -4.87 0.75 -15.66
CA MET A 94 -5.17 1.74 -14.62
C MET A 94 -4.03 2.73 -14.43
N SER A 95 -2.79 2.24 -14.40
CA SER A 95 -1.62 3.11 -14.30
C SER A 95 -1.44 4.02 -15.53
N GLU A 96 -1.75 3.52 -16.72
CA GLU A 96 -1.78 4.32 -17.94
C GLU A 96 -2.84 5.44 -17.85
N TYR A 97 -4.04 5.11 -17.35
CA TYR A 97 -5.08 6.12 -17.10
C TYR A 97 -4.60 7.23 -16.16
N PHE A 98 -3.92 6.89 -15.06
CA PHE A 98 -3.36 7.90 -14.16
C PHE A 98 -2.38 8.83 -14.88
N ARG A 99 -1.43 8.28 -15.64
CA ARG A 99 -0.43 9.05 -16.38
C ARG A 99 -1.02 9.90 -17.50
N GLU A 100 -2.06 9.40 -18.16
CA GLU A 100 -2.79 10.15 -19.20
C GLU A 100 -3.55 11.33 -18.57
N ARG A 101 -4.17 11.11 -17.42
CA ARG A 101 -4.99 12.11 -16.76
C ARG A 101 -4.19 13.13 -15.95
N ASP A 102 -3.07 12.72 -15.40
CA ASP A 102 -2.14 13.54 -14.60
C ASP A 102 -0.70 13.08 -14.82
N ASN A 103 0.01 13.80 -15.66
CA ASN A 103 1.41 13.53 -15.99
C ASN A 103 2.40 14.21 -15.02
N THR A 104 1.93 14.78 -13.92
CA THR A 104 2.75 15.51 -12.95
C THR A 104 3.08 14.68 -11.70
N ARG A 105 2.30 13.64 -11.43
CA ARG A 105 2.46 12.75 -10.27
C ARG A 105 2.94 11.37 -10.69
N LEU A 106 3.69 10.74 -9.80
CA LEU A 106 4.14 9.36 -9.98
C LEU A 106 2.99 8.37 -9.74
N VAL A 107 3.15 7.17 -10.28
CA VAL A 107 2.20 6.06 -10.08
C VAL A 107 2.88 4.95 -9.29
N HIS A 108 2.19 4.44 -8.28
CA HIS A 108 2.61 3.37 -7.40
C HIS A 108 1.74 2.13 -7.57
N TYR A 109 2.38 0.97 -7.53
CA TYR A 109 1.76 -0.31 -7.26
C TYR A 109 2.80 -1.29 -6.68
N GLU A 110 2.47 -1.95 -5.56
CA GLU A 110 3.41 -2.82 -4.86
C GLU A 110 3.64 -4.18 -5.53
N GLY A 111 2.67 -4.65 -6.30
CA GLY A 111 2.67 -6.01 -6.84
C GLY A 111 3.51 -6.22 -8.10
N ILE A 112 4.24 -5.23 -8.62
CA ILE A 112 5.01 -5.38 -9.87
C ILE A 112 6.08 -6.48 -9.80
N PHE A 113 6.60 -6.77 -8.61
CA PHE A 113 7.58 -7.85 -8.44
C PHE A 113 6.98 -9.25 -8.58
N ARG A 114 5.66 -9.38 -8.47
CA ARG A 114 4.92 -10.64 -8.65
C ARG A 114 4.62 -10.92 -10.13
N ASP A 115 4.41 -9.85 -10.92
CA ASP A 115 4.12 -9.95 -12.35
C ASP A 115 4.95 -8.96 -13.16
N ARG A 116 6.17 -9.35 -13.48
CA ARG A 116 7.13 -8.52 -14.22
C ARG A 116 6.75 -8.24 -15.67
N ARG A 117 5.73 -8.91 -16.22
CA ARG A 117 5.19 -8.58 -17.55
C ARG A 117 4.66 -7.15 -17.60
N PHE A 118 4.21 -6.66 -16.45
CA PHE A 118 3.64 -5.32 -16.27
C PHE A 118 4.48 -4.47 -15.31
N ASN A 119 5.81 -4.54 -15.43
CA ASN A 119 6.73 -3.81 -14.57
C ASN A 119 6.50 -2.30 -14.58
N ASP A 120 6.01 -1.75 -15.69
CA ASP A 120 5.73 -0.32 -15.87
C ASP A 120 4.42 0.14 -15.23
N THR A 121 3.68 -0.72 -14.57
CA THR A 121 2.54 -0.33 -13.74
C THR A 121 2.95 0.65 -12.63
N SER A 122 4.15 0.52 -12.08
CA SER A 122 4.66 1.40 -11.02
C SER A 122 5.94 2.11 -11.44
N ASP A 123 6.10 3.36 -11.03
CA ASP A 123 7.34 4.14 -11.24
C ASP A 123 8.42 3.82 -10.19
N MET A 124 8.08 2.99 -9.22
CA MET A 124 8.98 2.54 -8.16
C MET A 124 8.85 1.04 -7.90
N GLU A 125 9.92 0.42 -7.46
CA GLU A 125 9.86 -0.89 -6.82
C GLU A 125 9.25 -0.72 -5.44
N SER A 126 8.22 -1.49 -5.15
CA SER A 126 7.56 -1.43 -3.85
C SER A 126 7.26 -2.83 -3.35
N ARG A 127 7.42 -3.04 -2.06
CA ARG A 127 7.14 -4.32 -1.41
C ARG A 127 6.58 -4.11 -0.03
N MET A 128 5.89 -5.13 0.48
CA MET A 128 5.42 -5.22 1.85
C MET A 128 6.35 -6.11 2.66
N TYR A 129 6.68 -5.70 3.87
CA TYR A 129 7.39 -6.50 4.88
C TYR A 129 8.69 -7.15 4.39
N ALA A 130 9.31 -6.60 3.33
CA ALA A 130 10.60 -7.07 2.85
C ALA A 130 11.67 -6.90 3.95
N LYS A 131 12.51 -7.91 4.10
CA LYS A 131 13.61 -7.85 5.05
C LYS A 131 14.69 -6.91 4.54
N VAL A 132 15.47 -6.33 5.45
CA VAL A 132 16.57 -5.43 5.10
C VAL A 132 17.49 -6.04 4.04
N TYR A 133 17.87 -7.32 4.18
CA TYR A 133 18.75 -7.98 3.22
C TYR A 133 18.11 -8.16 1.83
N GLU A 134 16.80 -8.34 1.73
CA GLU A 134 16.06 -8.44 0.45
C GLU A 134 16.03 -7.10 -0.28
N ILE A 135 15.91 -6.02 0.49
CA ILE A 135 16.00 -4.65 -0.04
C ILE A 135 17.43 -4.37 -0.53
N GLU A 136 18.43 -4.72 0.28
CA GLU A 136 19.84 -4.59 -0.10
C GLU A 136 20.19 -5.42 -1.33
N GLU A 137 19.65 -6.62 -1.45
CA GLU A 137 19.82 -7.45 -2.63
C GLU A 137 19.30 -6.73 -3.89
N TYR A 138 18.08 -6.18 -3.84
CA TYR A 138 17.56 -5.38 -4.95
C TYR A 138 18.43 -4.18 -5.26
N LEU A 139 18.79 -3.39 -4.25
CA LEU A 139 19.55 -2.15 -4.41
C LEU A 139 21.00 -2.36 -4.90
N ASN A 140 21.60 -3.51 -4.62
CA ASN A 140 22.93 -3.86 -5.08
C ASN A 140 22.96 -4.50 -6.48
N ASN A 141 21.83 -4.92 -7.02
CA ASN A 141 21.70 -5.59 -8.32
C ASN A 141 21.29 -4.63 -9.46
N ASN A 142 21.86 -3.42 -9.47
CA ASN A 142 21.62 -2.43 -10.51
C ASN A 142 20.15 -2.09 -10.69
N PRO A 143 19.49 -1.53 -9.65
CA PRO A 143 18.07 -1.25 -9.66
C PRO A 143 17.70 -0.24 -10.74
N ASP A 144 16.63 -0.51 -11.47
CA ASP A 144 16.07 0.38 -12.50
C ASP A 144 15.06 1.40 -11.92
N LYS A 145 14.56 1.15 -10.71
CA LYS A 145 13.56 1.98 -10.03
C LYS A 145 13.95 2.26 -8.59
N PRO A 146 13.58 3.44 -8.04
CA PRO A 146 13.72 3.69 -6.60
C PRO A 146 12.86 2.71 -5.81
N PHE A 147 13.31 2.34 -4.62
CA PHE A 147 12.60 1.44 -3.73
C PHE A 147 11.81 2.22 -2.68
N VAL A 148 10.51 1.90 -2.55
CA VAL A 148 9.63 2.38 -1.48
C VAL A 148 9.03 1.18 -0.75
N HIS A 149 9.15 1.13 0.56
CA HIS A 149 8.51 0.11 1.37
C HIS A 149 7.07 0.55 1.67
N CYS A 150 6.07 -0.01 0.97
CA CYS A 150 4.68 0.47 1.12
C CYS A 150 4.05 0.09 2.46
N GLU A 151 4.53 -1.01 3.06
CA GLU A 151 4.17 -1.43 4.42
C GLU A 151 5.36 -2.14 5.07
N TYR A 152 5.68 -1.78 6.31
CA TYR A 152 6.69 -2.48 7.07
C TYR A 152 6.42 -2.43 8.58
N THR A 153 7.08 -3.31 9.31
CA THR A 153 7.12 -3.43 10.78
C THR A 153 5.80 -3.77 11.49
N HIS A 154 4.68 -3.83 10.82
CA HIS A 154 3.34 -4.26 11.28
C HIS A 154 3.09 -4.03 12.79
N ALA A 155 2.47 -2.91 13.15
CA ALA A 155 2.36 -2.39 14.50
C ALA A 155 1.30 -3.10 15.38
N MET A 156 1.21 -4.43 15.28
CA MET A 156 0.34 -5.26 16.10
C MET A 156 1.16 -6.21 16.99
N GLY A 157 0.71 -6.43 18.20
CA GLY A 157 1.39 -7.29 19.16
C GLY A 157 2.81 -6.80 19.46
N ASN A 158 3.75 -7.72 19.58
CA ASN A 158 5.15 -7.43 19.88
C ASN A 158 5.96 -7.22 18.59
N SER A 159 5.72 -6.12 17.89
CA SER A 159 6.35 -5.77 16.60
C SER A 159 7.01 -4.39 16.63
N ASN A 160 7.25 -3.77 15.48
CA ASN A 160 7.99 -2.50 15.34
C ASN A 160 9.45 -2.54 15.79
N GLY A 161 10.02 -3.73 15.96
CA GLY A 161 11.44 -3.88 16.27
C GLY A 161 12.36 -3.67 15.07
N GLY A 162 13.60 -3.23 15.34
CA GLY A 162 14.64 -3.14 14.32
C GLY A 162 14.46 -2.01 13.29
N MET A 163 13.61 -1.03 13.55
CA MET A 163 13.33 0.11 12.67
C MET A 163 14.58 0.83 12.17
N HIS A 164 15.57 1.01 13.04
CA HIS A 164 16.83 1.66 12.70
C HIS A 164 17.55 1.02 11.50
N LYS A 165 17.41 -0.30 11.31
CA LYS A 165 18.02 -1.02 10.19
C LYS A 165 17.43 -0.61 8.83
N TYR A 166 16.16 -0.22 8.80
CA TYR A 166 15.53 0.31 7.59
C TYR A 166 15.91 1.76 7.35
N THR A 167 15.91 2.59 8.39
CA THR A 167 16.29 4.02 8.26
C THR A 167 17.77 4.20 7.92
N GLU A 168 18.66 3.29 8.32
CA GLU A 168 20.06 3.27 7.92
C GLU A 168 20.24 3.09 6.39
N LEU A 169 19.30 2.42 5.70
CA LEU A 169 19.35 2.25 4.26
C LEU A 169 19.25 3.58 3.50
N GLU A 170 18.55 4.57 4.04
CA GLU A 170 18.41 5.91 3.45
C GLU A 170 19.77 6.61 3.28
N ASN A 171 20.67 6.39 4.22
CA ASN A 171 22.04 6.95 4.16
C ASN A 171 22.97 6.13 3.26
N LYS A 172 22.67 4.85 3.05
CA LYS A 172 23.52 3.91 2.33
C LYS A 172 23.20 3.84 0.84
N TYR A 173 21.92 3.95 0.49
CA TYR A 173 21.44 3.74 -0.87
C TYR A 173 20.57 4.91 -1.35
N PRO A 174 21.06 5.73 -2.30
CA PRO A 174 20.26 6.84 -2.85
C PRO A 174 18.93 6.42 -3.49
N MET A 175 18.82 5.17 -3.94
CA MET A 175 17.60 4.60 -4.53
C MET A 175 16.61 4.10 -3.48
N TYR A 176 16.94 4.06 -2.20
CA TYR A 176 15.99 3.74 -1.13
C TYR A 176 15.32 5.02 -0.64
N GLN A 177 14.00 5.07 -0.74
CA GLN A 177 13.19 6.26 -0.45
C GLN A 177 12.37 6.15 0.85
N GLY A 178 12.70 5.17 1.69
CA GLY A 178 12.02 4.95 2.96
C GLY A 178 10.79 4.06 2.87
N GLY A 179 9.88 4.18 3.82
CA GLY A 179 8.71 3.31 3.90
C GLY A 179 7.62 3.82 4.83
N PHE A 180 6.51 3.12 4.77
CA PHE A 180 5.30 3.40 5.56
C PHE A 180 5.09 2.29 6.59
N ILE A 181 4.98 2.68 7.86
CA ILE A 181 4.68 1.73 8.94
C ILE A 181 3.25 1.25 8.78
N TRP A 182 3.02 -0.04 8.86
CA TRP A 182 1.68 -0.59 9.03
C TRP A 182 1.36 -0.74 10.52
N ASP A 183 0.49 0.05 11.15
CA ASP A 183 -0.12 1.18 10.48
C ASP A 183 -0.08 2.43 11.37
N TYR A 184 -0.65 3.51 10.87
CA TYR A 184 -0.49 4.86 11.42
C TYR A 184 -1.19 5.08 12.76
N ILE A 185 -2.40 4.54 12.94
CA ILE A 185 -3.24 4.76 14.14
C ILE A 185 -3.35 3.47 14.94
N ASP A 186 -3.21 3.58 16.25
CA ASP A 186 -3.50 2.49 17.16
C ASP A 186 -4.98 2.06 17.03
N GLN A 187 -5.20 0.79 16.73
CA GLN A 187 -6.53 0.21 16.51
C GLN A 187 -7.16 -0.27 17.82
N GLY A 188 -6.42 -0.24 18.93
CA GLY A 188 -6.90 -0.66 20.23
C GLY A 188 -7.94 0.29 20.80
N ILE A 189 -9.04 -0.26 21.33
CA ILE A 189 -10.09 0.47 22.02
C ILE A 189 -9.91 0.26 23.52
N MET A 190 -9.82 1.36 24.27
CA MET A 190 -9.67 1.29 25.72
C MET A 190 -10.89 0.63 26.35
N THR A 191 -10.65 -0.45 27.09
CA THR A 191 -11.67 -1.17 27.84
C THR A 191 -11.11 -1.69 29.17
N LYS A 192 -11.89 -2.47 29.91
CA LYS A 192 -11.48 -3.07 31.19
C LYS A 192 -11.62 -4.58 31.11
N ASP A 193 -10.62 -5.27 31.65
CA ASP A 193 -10.68 -6.70 31.82
C ASP A 193 -11.66 -7.08 32.96
N ARG A 194 -11.84 -8.39 33.20
CA ARG A 194 -12.71 -8.94 34.27
C ARG A 194 -12.31 -8.53 35.65
N TYR A 195 -11.11 -7.98 35.86
CA TYR A 195 -10.61 -7.50 37.13
C TYR A 195 -10.68 -5.97 37.27
N GLY A 196 -11.22 -5.29 36.27
CA GLY A 196 -11.35 -3.83 36.22
C GLY A 196 -10.08 -3.09 35.78
N LYS A 197 -9.04 -3.79 35.31
CA LYS A 197 -7.81 -3.20 34.80
C LYS A 197 -8.02 -2.73 33.36
N GLU A 198 -7.65 -1.49 33.08
CA GLU A 198 -7.70 -0.92 31.74
C GLU A 198 -6.64 -1.52 30.82
N TYR A 199 -7.02 -1.79 29.58
CA TYR A 199 -6.14 -2.23 28.51
C TYR A 199 -6.71 -1.85 27.14
N LEU A 200 -5.87 -1.85 26.10
CA LEU A 200 -6.28 -1.66 24.71
C LEU A 200 -6.70 -3.02 24.15
N ALA A 201 -7.94 -3.14 23.74
CA ALA A 201 -8.54 -4.36 23.19
C ALA A 201 -8.80 -4.23 21.69
N PHE A 202 -8.70 -5.33 20.95
CA PHE A 202 -9.01 -5.40 19.53
C PHE A 202 -9.42 -6.82 19.13
N GLY A 203 -10.16 -6.95 18.02
CA GLY A 203 -10.51 -8.22 17.38
C GLY A 203 -11.06 -9.27 18.35
N GLY A 204 -10.28 -10.31 18.61
CA GLY A 204 -10.67 -11.44 19.46
C GLY A 204 -11.06 -11.10 20.88
N ASP A 205 -10.57 -9.98 21.44
CA ASP A 205 -10.96 -9.50 22.75
C ASP A 205 -12.45 -9.12 22.85
N PHE A 206 -13.04 -8.73 21.71
CA PHE A 206 -14.47 -8.43 21.58
C PHE A 206 -15.31 -9.63 21.10
N GLY A 207 -14.69 -10.79 20.95
CA GLY A 207 -15.38 -12.01 20.51
C GLY A 207 -15.48 -12.19 19.01
N ASP A 208 -14.86 -11.33 18.23
CA ASP A 208 -14.81 -11.46 16.77
C ASP A 208 -14.09 -12.75 16.36
N ARG A 209 -14.71 -13.50 15.41
CA ARG A 209 -14.17 -14.76 14.90
C ARG A 209 -14.58 -14.95 13.43
N PRO A 210 -13.65 -15.35 12.52
CA PRO A 210 -12.21 -15.48 12.76
C PRO A 210 -11.51 -14.12 12.93
N THR A 211 -10.36 -14.10 13.56
CA THR A 211 -9.51 -12.92 13.73
C THR A 211 -8.05 -13.35 13.55
N ASP A 212 -7.19 -12.43 13.17
CA ASP A 212 -5.75 -12.65 13.08
C ASP A 212 -5.08 -12.77 14.47
N TYR A 213 -5.88 -12.55 15.51
CA TYR A 213 -5.48 -12.60 16.91
C TYR A 213 -6.39 -13.44 17.77
#